data_329c9740a66c825531cbcf25e6f84f20
#
_entry.id   329c9740a66c825531cbcf25e6f84f20
#
_cell.length_a   1.000
_cell.length_b   1.000
_cell.length_c   1.000
_cell.angle_alpha   90.00
_cell.angle_beta   90.00
_cell.angle_gamma   90.00
#
_symmetry.space_group_name_H-M   'P 1'
#
loop_
_entity.id
_entity.type
_entity.pdbx_description
1 polymer ?
#
loop_
_entity_poly.entity_id
_entity_poly.type
_entity_poly.pdbx_seq_one_letter_code
_entity_poly.pdbx_strand_id
1 'polypeptide(L)'
;MLVTSLLTTAIILTSLAVGSAFTTGSNMALAASTSQECKNGADKISSKADASQTGNVCGIELSRDSPTLTLNGKKINDQVPMEFPYQPASASSGKNVFELAKFTLLQSEVDKVNQYLEDHHWTVTAIHNHQFFEHPTLIYLHTQKQDNRDSLLQDIRNALKKTSCDCV
;
A
#
# COMPACT_ATOMS: atom_id res chain seq x y z
N MET A 1 -32.85 -90.96 17.24
CA MET A 1 -31.79 -90.67 16.33
C MET A 1 -31.96 -89.24 15.79
N LEU A 2 -31.30 -88.29 16.39
CA LEU A 2 -31.35 -86.88 15.95
C LEU A 2 -30.09 -86.60 15.14
N VAL A 3 -30.25 -86.14 13.92
CA VAL A 3 -29.16 -85.65 13.06
C VAL A 3 -29.19 -84.16 13.17
N THR A 4 -28.19 -83.62 13.80
CA THR A 4 -27.94 -82.17 13.89
C THR A 4 -27.14 -81.66 12.67
N SER A 5 -27.74 -80.82 11.86
CA SER A 5 -27.15 -80.14 10.73
C SER A 5 -26.44 -78.89 11.24
N LEU A 6 -25.11 -78.79 11.00
CA LEU A 6 -24.33 -77.61 11.23
C LEU A 6 -24.46 -76.69 10.02
N LEU A 7 -25.04 -75.48 10.22
CA LEU A 7 -24.98 -74.40 9.26
C LEU A 7 -23.71 -73.62 9.54
N THR A 8 -22.76 -73.61 8.59
CA THR A 8 -21.59 -72.73 8.56
C THR A 8 -21.96 -71.39 7.91
N THR A 9 -21.99 -70.33 8.72
CA THR A 9 -22.25 -68.96 8.26
C THR A 9 -20.92 -68.36 7.84
N ALA A 10 -20.73 -68.11 6.55
CA ALA A 10 -19.57 -67.38 6.03
C ALA A 10 -19.77 -65.89 6.23
N ILE A 11 -18.92 -65.27 7.03
CA ILE A 11 -18.85 -63.81 7.20
C ILE A 11 -17.97 -63.22 6.11
N ILE A 12 -18.59 -62.50 5.16
CA ILE A 12 -17.87 -61.74 4.15
C ILE A 12 -17.51 -60.41 4.78
N LEU A 13 -16.23 -60.19 5.10
CA LEU A 13 -15.70 -58.87 5.47
C LEU A 13 -15.50 -58.06 4.18
N THR A 14 -16.39 -57.11 3.94
CA THR A 14 -16.16 -56.07 2.95
C THR A 14 -15.32 -54.95 3.58
N SER A 15 -14.04 -54.88 3.21
CA SER A 15 -13.17 -53.77 3.58
C SER A 15 -13.56 -52.54 2.76
N LEU A 16 -14.20 -51.55 3.40
CA LEU A 16 -14.34 -50.20 2.84
C LEU A 16 -12.98 -49.52 2.91
N ALA A 17 -12.31 -49.38 1.79
CA ALA A 17 -11.16 -48.50 1.66
C ALA A 17 -11.70 -47.04 1.60
N VAL A 18 -11.63 -46.32 2.73
CA VAL A 18 -11.88 -44.89 2.75
C VAL A 18 -10.62 -44.21 2.15
N GLY A 19 -10.68 -43.95 0.86
CA GLY A 19 -9.65 -43.12 0.19
C GLY A 19 -9.82 -41.68 0.64
N SER A 20 -8.99 -41.24 1.57
CA SER A 20 -8.83 -39.82 1.90
C SER A 20 -8.16 -39.12 0.72
N ALA A 21 -8.95 -38.52 -0.16
CA ALA A 21 -8.46 -37.60 -1.15
C ALA A 21 -7.99 -36.33 -0.41
N PHE A 22 -6.69 -36.25 -0.14
CA PHE A 22 -6.06 -34.98 0.22
C PHE A 22 -6.10 -34.09 -1.02
N THR A 23 -7.15 -33.25 -1.14
CA THR A 23 -7.11 -32.12 -2.02
C THR A 23 -6.12 -31.13 -1.40
N THR A 24 -4.88 -31.10 -1.88
CA THR A 24 -3.98 -29.98 -1.68
C THR A 24 -4.60 -28.79 -2.41
N GLY A 25 -5.51 -28.10 -1.72
CA GLY A 25 -5.98 -26.82 -2.15
C GLY A 25 -4.80 -25.86 -2.11
N SER A 26 -4.17 -25.66 -3.25
CA SER A 26 -3.27 -24.52 -3.43
C SER A 26 -4.12 -23.30 -3.23
N ASN A 27 -4.09 -22.73 -2.02
CA ASN A 27 -4.56 -21.38 -1.77
C ASN A 27 -3.61 -20.44 -2.56
N MET A 28 -3.84 -20.35 -3.86
CA MET A 28 -3.41 -19.18 -4.59
C MET A 28 -4.18 -18.03 -3.95
N ALA A 29 -3.51 -17.28 -3.07
CA ALA A 29 -3.99 -15.97 -2.67
C ALA A 29 -4.12 -15.19 -3.98
N LEU A 30 -5.36 -15.03 -4.47
CA LEU A 30 -5.64 -14.09 -5.53
C LEU A 30 -5.15 -12.76 -5.00
N ALA A 31 -4.09 -12.21 -5.60
CA ALA A 31 -3.70 -10.84 -5.34
C ALA A 31 -4.94 -9.99 -5.60
N ALA A 32 -5.44 -9.34 -4.55
CA ALA A 32 -6.62 -8.50 -4.67
C ALA A 32 -6.31 -7.46 -5.75
N SER A 33 -7.11 -7.43 -6.82
CA SER A 33 -6.91 -6.47 -7.88
C SER A 33 -7.13 -5.07 -7.29
N THR A 34 -6.21 -4.15 -7.57
CA THR A 34 -6.36 -2.74 -7.19
C THR A 34 -7.68 -2.20 -7.74
N SER A 35 -8.52 -1.64 -6.86
CA SER A 35 -9.83 -1.13 -7.27
C SER A 35 -9.69 0.03 -8.23
N GLN A 36 -10.68 0.20 -9.12
CA GLN A 36 -10.71 1.35 -10.04
C GLN A 36 -10.75 2.68 -9.27
N GLU A 37 -11.36 2.69 -8.10
CA GLU A 37 -11.41 3.87 -7.24
C GLU A 37 -10.04 4.28 -6.72
N CYS A 38 -9.20 3.31 -6.32
CA CYS A 38 -7.83 3.55 -5.91
C CYS A 38 -6.97 4.07 -7.07
N LYS A 39 -7.09 3.47 -8.25
CA LYS A 39 -6.41 3.94 -9.48
C LYS A 39 -6.80 5.38 -9.82
N ASN A 40 -8.10 5.68 -9.82
CA ASN A 40 -8.59 7.04 -10.05
C ASN A 40 -8.05 8.04 -8.99
N GLY A 41 -7.80 7.58 -7.77
CA GLY A 41 -7.16 8.36 -6.72
C GLY A 41 -5.71 8.71 -7.07
N ALA A 42 -4.94 7.74 -7.53
CA ALA A 42 -3.57 7.95 -7.98
C ALA A 42 -3.50 8.93 -9.15
N ASP A 43 -4.36 8.76 -10.16
CA ASP A 43 -4.44 9.65 -11.33
C ASP A 43 -4.76 11.11 -10.95
N LYS A 44 -5.49 11.34 -9.86
CA LYS A 44 -5.74 12.69 -9.34
C LYS A 44 -4.49 13.38 -8.80
N ILE A 45 -3.57 12.63 -8.21
CA ILE A 45 -2.28 13.14 -7.77
C ILE A 45 -1.38 13.36 -8.99
N SER A 46 -1.17 12.30 -9.78
CA SER A 46 -0.30 12.32 -10.95
C SER A 46 -0.61 11.15 -11.88
N SER A 47 -0.49 11.36 -13.19
CA SER A 47 -0.51 10.28 -14.18
C SER A 47 0.72 9.35 -14.10
N LYS A 48 1.74 9.73 -13.29
CA LYS A 48 2.95 8.93 -13.04
C LYS A 48 2.84 8.13 -11.72
N ALA A 49 1.74 8.28 -10.99
CA ALA A 49 1.56 7.61 -9.71
C ALA A 49 1.07 6.17 -9.90
N ASP A 50 1.65 5.26 -9.15
CA ASP A 50 1.22 3.86 -9.08
C ASP A 50 0.21 3.68 -7.94
N ALA A 51 -0.77 2.79 -8.18
CA ALA A 51 -1.79 2.44 -7.20
C ALA A 51 -1.69 0.97 -6.81
N SER A 52 -1.77 0.70 -5.53
CA SER A 52 -1.86 -0.64 -4.94
C SER A 52 -3.01 -0.71 -3.95
N GLN A 53 -3.49 -1.90 -3.64
CA GLN A 53 -4.54 -2.05 -2.63
C GLN A 53 -4.28 -3.26 -1.74
N THR A 54 -4.37 -3.03 -0.43
CA THR A 54 -4.28 -4.07 0.59
C THR A 54 -5.48 -3.94 1.54
N GLY A 55 -6.41 -4.87 1.46
CA GLY A 55 -7.66 -4.77 2.19
C GLY A 55 -8.44 -3.50 1.78
N ASN A 56 -8.73 -2.65 2.76
CA ASN A 56 -9.40 -1.36 2.55
C ASN A 56 -8.42 -0.17 2.42
N VAL A 57 -7.13 -0.41 2.42
CA VAL A 57 -6.10 0.63 2.25
C VAL A 57 -5.75 0.74 0.78
N CYS A 58 -5.89 1.93 0.22
CA CYS A 58 -5.33 2.29 -1.07
C CYS A 58 -3.94 2.88 -0.86
N GLY A 59 -2.92 2.25 -1.40
CA GLY A 59 -1.57 2.78 -1.45
C GLY A 59 -1.36 3.52 -2.76
N ILE A 60 -0.87 4.75 -2.69
CA ILE A 60 -0.42 5.51 -3.85
C ILE A 60 1.06 5.78 -3.69
N GLU A 61 1.83 5.46 -4.71
CA GLU A 61 3.27 5.69 -4.74
C GLU A 61 3.63 6.53 -5.95
N LEU A 62 4.54 7.48 -5.74
CA LEU A 62 5.05 8.36 -6.78
C LEU A 62 6.55 8.47 -6.63
N SER A 63 7.29 8.01 -7.62
CA SER A 63 8.75 8.08 -7.61
C SER A 63 9.24 9.49 -7.91
N ARG A 64 10.29 9.91 -7.18
CA ARG A 64 11.01 11.12 -7.47
C ARG A 64 12.20 10.79 -8.37
N ASP A 65 12.12 11.16 -9.65
CA ASP A 65 13.13 10.81 -10.66
C ASP A 65 14.40 11.70 -10.58
N SER A 66 14.33 12.79 -9.85
CA SER A 66 15.43 13.78 -9.75
C SER A 66 15.54 14.39 -8.36
N PRO A 67 16.72 14.78 -7.95
CA PRO A 67 18.02 14.66 -8.64
C PRO A 67 18.62 13.26 -8.54
N THR A 68 19.65 12.99 -9.34
CA THR A 68 20.47 11.77 -9.18
C THR A 68 21.09 11.75 -7.79
N LEU A 69 20.85 10.69 -7.04
CA LEU A 69 21.37 10.51 -5.70
C LEU A 69 22.73 9.82 -5.72
N THR A 70 23.59 10.23 -4.79
CA THR A 70 24.80 9.51 -4.46
C THR A 70 24.86 9.23 -2.96
N LEU A 71 25.38 8.07 -2.59
CA LEU A 71 25.67 7.72 -1.21
C LEU A 71 27.16 7.39 -1.08
N ASN A 72 27.89 8.07 -0.22
CA ASN A 72 29.34 7.97 -0.14
C ASN A 72 30.04 8.16 -1.50
N GLY A 73 29.55 9.09 -2.33
CA GLY A 73 30.05 9.34 -3.67
C GLY A 73 29.71 8.29 -4.73
N LYS A 74 29.00 7.22 -4.37
CA LYS A 74 28.53 6.22 -5.33
C LYS A 74 27.11 6.56 -5.77
N LYS A 75 26.88 6.60 -7.09
CA LYS A 75 25.55 6.77 -7.65
C LYS A 75 24.66 5.62 -7.21
N ILE A 76 23.49 5.94 -6.67
CA ILE A 76 22.41 4.99 -6.39
C ILE A 76 21.33 5.19 -7.45
N ASN A 77 20.83 4.07 -7.98
CA ASN A 77 19.78 4.08 -9.01
C ASN A 77 18.39 3.84 -8.41
N ASP A 78 18.28 3.99 -7.10
CA ASP A 78 17.01 3.81 -6.43
C ASP A 78 16.11 5.02 -6.70
N GLN A 79 14.92 4.72 -7.18
CA GLN A 79 13.84 5.70 -7.16
C GLN A 79 13.46 5.92 -5.70
N VAL A 80 13.28 7.17 -5.32
CA VAL A 80 12.91 7.51 -3.95
C VAL A 80 11.42 7.73 -3.89
N PRO A 81 10.65 6.77 -3.34
CA PRO A 81 9.20 6.84 -3.34
C PRO A 81 8.69 7.89 -2.36
N MET A 82 7.71 8.64 -2.81
CA MET A 82 6.74 9.35 -1.98
C MET A 82 5.49 8.46 -1.87
N GLU A 83 4.90 8.40 -0.70
CA GLU A 83 3.80 7.48 -0.41
C GLU A 83 2.61 8.25 0.16
N PHE A 84 1.43 7.94 -0.36
CA PHE A 84 0.18 8.60 0.00
C PHE A 84 -0.93 7.56 0.24
N PRO A 85 -0.78 6.69 1.26
CA PRO A 85 -1.78 5.70 1.57
C PRO A 85 -2.98 6.34 2.28
N TYR A 86 -4.17 5.95 1.86
CA TYR A 86 -5.40 6.34 2.54
C TYR A 86 -6.32 5.14 2.79
N GLN A 87 -7.17 5.27 3.80
CA GLN A 87 -8.20 4.29 4.16
C GLN A 87 -9.48 4.99 4.61
N PRO A 88 -10.64 4.35 4.55
CA PRO A 88 -11.86 4.92 5.12
C PRO A 88 -11.65 5.32 6.58
N ALA A 89 -12.06 6.53 6.95
CA ALA A 89 -11.90 7.04 8.31
C ALA A 89 -12.74 6.25 9.32
N SER A 90 -13.90 5.74 8.87
CA SER A 90 -14.77 4.79 9.60
C SER A 90 -15.68 4.07 8.62
N ALA A 91 -16.35 3.01 9.06
CA ALA A 91 -17.31 2.27 8.22
C ALA A 91 -18.48 3.15 7.71
N SER A 92 -18.80 4.24 8.39
CA SER A 92 -19.87 5.19 8.05
C SER A 92 -19.36 6.53 7.50
N SER A 93 -18.07 6.65 7.23
CA SER A 93 -17.46 7.94 6.87
C SER A 93 -17.81 8.47 5.47
N GLY A 94 -18.49 7.65 4.65
CA GLY A 94 -18.77 8.02 3.26
C GLY A 94 -17.47 8.20 2.47
N LYS A 95 -17.25 9.42 1.93
CA LYS A 95 -16.03 9.75 1.19
C LYS A 95 -14.88 10.23 2.08
N ASN A 96 -15.07 10.34 3.40
CA ASN A 96 -14.00 10.76 4.29
C ASN A 96 -13.03 9.61 4.53
N VAL A 97 -11.76 9.91 4.38
CA VAL A 97 -10.66 8.98 4.57
C VAL A 97 -9.65 9.56 5.54
N PHE A 98 -8.88 8.69 6.17
CA PHE A 98 -7.67 9.04 6.89
C PHE A 98 -6.49 8.78 5.98
N GLU A 99 -5.65 9.77 5.81
CA GLU A 99 -4.48 9.70 4.95
C GLU A 99 -3.20 9.97 5.73
N LEU A 100 -2.19 9.16 5.43
CA LEU A 100 -0.81 9.36 5.83
C LEU A 100 -0.02 9.71 4.58
N ALA A 101 0.65 10.85 4.57
CA ALA A 101 1.46 11.25 3.43
C ALA A 101 2.93 11.33 3.80
N LYS A 102 3.78 10.79 2.94
CA LYS A 102 5.23 10.88 3.04
C LYS A 102 5.79 11.56 1.80
N PHE A 103 6.28 12.76 1.97
CA PHE A 103 6.97 13.50 0.91
C PHE A 103 8.48 13.29 1.02
N THR A 104 9.14 13.11 -0.12
CA THR A 104 10.59 13.09 -0.23
C THR A 104 11.05 14.37 -0.91
N LEU A 105 11.71 15.23 -0.17
CA LEU A 105 11.97 16.63 -0.52
C LEU A 105 13.47 16.93 -0.56
N LEU A 106 13.85 17.89 -1.41
CA LEU A 106 15.12 18.60 -1.24
C LEU A 106 15.01 19.54 -0.04
N GLN A 107 16.14 19.84 0.60
CA GLN A 107 16.20 20.80 1.71
C GLN A 107 15.54 22.14 1.37
N SER A 108 15.70 22.61 0.14
CA SER A 108 15.13 23.90 -0.34
C SER A 108 13.61 23.86 -0.60
N GLU A 109 12.99 22.69 -0.53
CA GLU A 109 11.55 22.49 -0.76
C GLU A 109 10.76 22.38 0.54
N VAL A 110 11.45 22.01 1.63
CA VAL A 110 10.82 21.67 2.92
C VAL A 110 9.89 22.78 3.40
N ASP A 111 10.38 23.99 3.51
CA ASP A 111 9.61 25.10 4.07
C ASP A 111 8.35 25.39 3.25
N LYS A 112 8.45 25.32 1.92
CA LYS A 112 7.32 25.62 1.02
C LYS A 112 6.23 24.55 1.11
N VAL A 113 6.63 23.27 1.19
CA VAL A 113 5.71 22.15 1.30
C VAL A 113 5.09 22.12 2.70
N ASN A 114 5.92 22.29 3.73
CA ASN A 114 5.45 22.33 5.13
C ASN A 114 4.40 23.44 5.32
N GLN A 115 4.73 24.67 4.93
CA GLN A 115 3.82 25.80 5.05
C GLN A 115 2.49 25.55 4.31
N TYR A 116 2.56 25.01 3.08
CA TYR A 116 1.35 24.68 2.33
C TYR A 116 0.47 23.69 3.09
N LEU A 117 1.08 22.63 3.64
CA LEU A 117 0.36 21.58 4.37
C LEU A 117 -0.27 22.12 5.66
N GLU A 118 0.46 22.93 6.42
CA GLU A 118 -0.05 23.59 7.63
C GLU A 118 -1.22 24.54 7.32
N ASP A 119 -1.10 25.35 6.27
CA ASP A 119 -2.16 26.26 5.82
C ASP A 119 -3.44 25.51 5.41
N HIS A 120 -3.30 24.24 5.01
CA HIS A 120 -4.40 23.36 4.64
C HIS A 120 -4.77 22.37 5.76
N HIS A 121 -4.37 22.67 7.00
CA HIS A 121 -4.72 21.91 8.21
C HIS A 121 -4.24 20.46 8.23
N TRP A 122 -3.13 20.15 7.56
CA TRP A 122 -2.43 18.88 7.72
C TRP A 122 -1.59 18.93 9.00
N THR A 123 -1.53 17.81 9.71
CA THR A 123 -0.67 17.66 10.87
C THR A 123 0.66 17.07 10.42
N VAL A 124 1.73 17.84 10.48
CA VAL A 124 3.08 17.34 10.25
C VAL A 124 3.53 16.54 11.47
N THR A 125 3.93 15.29 11.26
CA THR A 125 4.25 14.36 12.34
C THR A 125 5.75 14.10 12.48
N ALA A 126 6.52 14.26 11.41
CA ALA A 126 7.96 14.16 11.45
C ALA A 126 8.61 14.84 10.24
N ILE A 127 9.80 15.40 10.44
CA ILE A 127 10.69 15.88 9.38
C ILE A 127 12.09 15.36 9.72
N HIS A 128 12.68 14.55 8.85
CA HIS A 128 14.00 13.96 9.08
C HIS A 128 14.66 13.50 7.78
N ASN A 129 15.97 13.24 7.81
CA ASN A 129 16.68 12.54 6.74
C ASN A 129 16.87 11.07 7.10
N HIS A 130 17.03 10.20 6.09
CA HIS A 130 17.25 8.77 6.32
C HIS A 130 18.72 8.37 6.32
N GLN A 131 19.55 9.01 5.47
CA GLN A 131 20.89 8.54 5.19
C GLN A 131 21.94 9.61 5.51
N PHE A 132 23.04 9.19 6.14
CA PHE A 132 24.26 9.99 6.19
C PHE A 132 24.99 9.91 4.85
N PHE A 133 25.72 10.99 4.49
CA PHE A 133 26.55 11.08 3.27
C PHE A 133 25.76 10.92 1.94
N GLU A 134 24.47 11.20 1.97
CA GLU A 134 23.61 11.28 0.81
C GLU A 134 23.74 12.66 0.15
N HIS A 135 23.86 12.69 -1.19
CA HIS A 135 23.91 13.93 -1.97
C HIS A 135 22.99 13.87 -3.20
N PRO A 136 22.10 14.85 -3.36
CA PRO A 136 21.74 15.83 -2.33
C PRO A 136 21.08 15.15 -1.13
N THR A 137 21.13 15.78 0.03
CA THR A 137 20.41 15.29 1.21
C THR A 137 18.91 15.38 0.97
N LEU A 138 18.22 14.26 1.12
CA LEU A 138 16.77 14.20 1.05
C LEU A 138 16.17 14.29 2.46
N ILE A 139 15.09 15.04 2.53
CA ILE A 139 14.29 15.22 3.74
C ILE A 139 12.95 14.53 3.55
N TYR A 140 12.60 13.71 4.50
CA TYR A 140 11.31 13.02 4.55
C TYR A 140 10.37 13.80 5.47
N LEU A 141 9.28 14.28 4.90
CA LEU A 141 8.23 14.97 5.63
C LEU A 141 7.03 14.04 5.71
N HIS A 142 6.67 13.67 6.94
CA HIS A 142 5.51 12.86 7.26
C HIS A 142 4.38 13.73 7.75
N THR A 143 3.19 13.50 7.25
CA THR A 143 2.01 14.26 7.61
C THR A 143 0.76 13.39 7.57
N GLN A 144 -0.30 13.84 8.25
CA GLN A 144 -1.57 13.15 8.29
C GLN A 144 -2.75 14.12 8.28
N LYS A 145 -3.85 13.69 7.71
CA LYS A 145 -5.13 14.41 7.75
C LYS A 145 -6.29 13.45 7.57
N GLN A 146 -7.43 13.80 8.17
CA GLN A 146 -8.71 13.14 7.90
C GLN A 146 -9.66 14.16 7.28
N ASP A 147 -10.10 13.89 6.05
CA ASP A 147 -11.01 14.77 5.32
C ASP A 147 -11.66 14.01 4.16
N ASN A 148 -12.41 14.72 3.32
CA ASN A 148 -12.89 14.20 2.05
C ASN A 148 -11.70 13.77 1.18
N ARG A 149 -11.77 12.55 0.64
CA ARG A 149 -10.68 11.97 -0.16
C ARG A 149 -10.22 12.88 -1.30
N ASP A 150 -11.17 13.41 -2.06
CA ASP A 150 -10.83 14.20 -3.25
C ASP A 150 -10.13 15.51 -2.88
N SER A 151 -10.47 16.09 -1.72
CA SER A 151 -9.78 17.25 -1.15
C SER A 151 -8.35 16.91 -0.75
N LEU A 152 -8.15 15.79 -0.05
CA LEU A 152 -6.81 15.34 0.37
C LEU A 152 -5.88 15.08 -0.82
N LEU A 153 -6.37 14.37 -1.84
CA LEU A 153 -5.59 14.10 -3.05
C LEU A 153 -5.23 15.38 -3.82
N GLN A 154 -6.15 16.37 -3.81
CA GLN A 154 -5.87 17.68 -4.41
C GLN A 154 -4.83 18.46 -3.61
N ASP A 155 -4.87 18.41 -2.27
CA ASP A 155 -3.86 19.03 -1.41
C ASP A 155 -2.49 18.43 -1.67
N ILE A 156 -2.37 17.10 -1.76
CA ILE A 156 -1.12 16.41 -2.08
C ILE A 156 -0.59 16.87 -3.44
N ARG A 157 -1.44 16.86 -4.47
CA ARG A 157 -1.05 17.35 -5.80
C ARG A 157 -0.52 18.79 -5.76
N ASN A 158 -1.17 19.66 -5.01
CA ASN A 158 -0.78 21.06 -4.90
C ASN A 158 0.51 21.23 -4.07
N ALA A 159 0.71 20.41 -3.02
CA ALA A 159 1.97 20.36 -2.28
C ALA A 159 3.14 19.92 -3.19
N LEU A 160 2.93 18.91 -4.03
CA LEU A 160 3.93 18.45 -5.02
C LEU A 160 4.32 19.54 -6.00
N LYS A 161 3.40 20.43 -6.41
CA LYS A 161 3.71 21.59 -7.26
C LYS A 161 4.61 22.64 -6.59
N LYS A 162 4.86 22.54 -5.28
CA LYS A 162 5.81 23.39 -4.57
C LYS A 162 7.24 22.85 -4.65
N THR A 163 7.41 21.66 -5.18
CA THR A 163 8.72 21.00 -5.37
C THR A 163 9.25 21.24 -6.78
N SER A 164 10.52 20.90 -6.99
CA SER A 164 11.15 20.85 -8.31
C SER A 164 11.00 19.49 -9.00
N CYS A 165 10.21 18.58 -8.41
CA CYS A 165 9.94 17.27 -8.99
C CYS A 165 9.08 17.43 -10.26
N ASP A 166 9.48 16.80 -11.36
CA ASP A 166 8.61 16.62 -12.53
C ASP A 166 7.60 15.47 -12.28
N CYS A 167 6.86 15.58 -11.19
CA CYS A 167 6.00 14.53 -10.65
C CYS A 167 4.51 14.73 -11.02
N VAL A 168 4.07 15.93 -11.40
CA VAL A 168 2.65 16.28 -11.57
C VAL A 168 2.37 17.15 -12.78
#